data_177ebb4044ad980a940a05ed80925994
#
_entry.id   177ebb4044ad980a940a05ed80925994
#
_cell.length_a   1.000
_cell.length_b   1.000
_cell.length_c   1.000
_cell.angle_alpha   90.00
_cell.angle_beta   90.00
_cell.angle_gamma   90.00
#
_symmetry.space_group_name_H-M   'P 1'
#
loop_
_entity.id
_entity.type
_entity.pdbx_description
1 polymer ?
#
loop_
_entity_poly.entity_id
_entity_poly.type
_entity_poly.pdbx_seq_one_letter_code
_entity_poly.pdbx_strand_id
1 'polypeptide(L)'
;MRTSSNTEYLVKKAYKRMWLVRRLKGLGASTSQLVDALQKQVLSVLWLGAPAWFCQITEQERKDIDRVAKVGLRIIFGRFYSGFENALLAAQMRKPTEQLAGMTERFAAKAASSNKFSKWFQPERKKTIDTRNSKNSQKYENVPARTARYGQSPIPHLTNIINSK
;
A
#
# COMPACT_ATOMS: atom_id res chain seq x y z
N MET A 1 16.94 -5.97 7.55
CA MET A 1 16.86 -4.72 6.75
C MET A 1 15.94 -3.75 7.47
N ARG A 2 16.31 -2.48 7.60
CA ARG A 2 15.40 -1.45 8.14
C ARG A 2 14.41 -1.06 7.04
N THR A 3 13.12 -1.21 7.28
CA THR A 3 12.06 -0.83 6.32
C THR A 3 12.12 0.65 5.94
N SER A 4 12.53 1.52 6.86
CA SER A 4 12.75 2.94 6.62
C SER A 4 13.72 3.21 5.45
N SER A 5 14.79 2.42 5.32
CA SER A 5 15.74 2.53 4.21
C SER A 5 15.11 2.17 2.86
N ASN A 6 14.19 1.20 2.82
CA ASN A 6 13.51 0.82 1.59
C ASN A 6 12.50 1.88 1.15
N THR A 7 11.68 2.39 2.07
CA THR A 7 10.69 3.44 1.79
C THR A 7 11.38 4.71 1.31
N GLU A 8 12.44 5.13 1.99
CA GLU A 8 13.24 6.30 1.58
C GLU A 8 13.82 6.13 0.18
N TYR A 9 14.36 4.95 -0.13
CA TYR A 9 14.89 4.64 -1.46
C TYR A 9 13.79 4.73 -2.54
N LEU A 10 12.62 4.13 -2.29
CA LEU A 10 11.49 4.15 -3.23
C LEU A 10 10.96 5.57 -3.45
N VAL A 11 10.82 6.36 -2.39
CA VAL A 11 10.40 7.77 -2.46
C VAL A 11 11.43 8.59 -3.24
N LYS A 12 12.72 8.46 -2.97
CA LYS A 12 13.78 9.12 -3.73
C LYS A 12 13.74 8.74 -5.22
N LYS A 13 13.52 7.46 -5.51
CA LYS A 13 13.42 6.96 -6.89
C LYS A 13 12.18 7.50 -7.61
N ALA A 14 11.04 7.61 -6.92
CA ALA A 14 9.84 8.24 -7.45
C ALA A 14 10.06 9.72 -7.76
N TYR A 15 10.72 10.47 -6.86
CA TYR A 15 11.07 11.87 -7.11
C TYR A 15 12.02 12.03 -8.29
N LYS A 16 13.00 11.15 -8.46
CA LYS A 16 13.89 11.18 -9.64
C LYS A 16 13.11 11.04 -10.95
N ARG A 17 12.03 10.23 -10.95
CA ARG A 17 11.18 10.05 -12.15
C ARG A 17 10.21 11.22 -12.39
N MET A 18 10.03 12.13 -11.44
CA MET A 18 9.14 13.28 -11.56
C MET A 18 9.58 14.25 -12.69
N TRP A 19 10.85 14.21 -13.10
CA TRP A 19 11.33 14.98 -14.24
C TRP A 19 10.55 14.66 -15.52
N LEU A 20 10.12 13.39 -15.69
CA LEU A 20 9.34 12.96 -16.86
C LEU A 20 8.02 13.72 -16.95
N VAL A 21 7.30 13.84 -15.83
CA VAL A 21 6.02 14.57 -15.78
C VAL A 21 6.24 16.05 -16.13
N ARG A 22 7.32 16.66 -15.62
CA ARG A 22 7.68 18.04 -15.96
C ARG A 22 8.00 18.20 -17.45
N ARG A 23 8.77 17.25 -18.00
CA ARG A 23 9.14 17.28 -19.41
C ARG A 23 7.94 17.14 -20.33
N LEU A 24 7.06 16.17 -20.05
CA LEU A 24 5.81 15.97 -20.80
C LEU A 24 4.91 17.21 -20.75
N LYS A 25 4.81 17.86 -19.57
CA LYS A 25 4.06 19.10 -19.42
C LYS A 25 4.66 20.22 -20.30
N GLY A 26 5.97 20.35 -20.32
CA GLY A 26 6.68 21.32 -21.18
C GLY A 26 6.50 21.07 -22.68
N LEU A 27 6.19 19.82 -23.06
CA LEU A 27 5.88 19.42 -24.44
C LEU A 27 4.40 19.58 -24.80
N GLY A 28 3.56 20.10 -23.88
CA GLY A 28 2.16 20.35 -24.14
C GLY A 28 1.25 19.10 -23.97
N ALA A 29 1.70 18.07 -23.26
CA ALA A 29 0.87 16.89 -22.97
C ALA A 29 -0.41 17.29 -22.23
N SER A 30 -1.54 16.64 -22.55
CA SER A 30 -2.83 16.86 -21.89
C SER A 30 -2.80 16.45 -20.41
N THR A 31 -3.72 17.00 -19.62
CA THR A 31 -3.84 16.65 -18.20
C THR A 31 -4.01 15.14 -17.98
N SER A 32 -4.79 14.47 -18.81
CA SER A 32 -5.00 13.02 -18.74
C SER A 32 -3.70 12.26 -18.98
N GLN A 33 -2.93 12.63 -20.01
CA GLN A 33 -1.63 12.02 -20.29
C GLN A 33 -0.61 12.23 -19.17
N LEU A 34 -0.65 13.41 -18.53
CA LEU A 34 0.23 13.72 -17.39
C LEU A 34 -0.15 12.91 -16.14
N VAL A 35 -1.45 12.72 -15.89
CA VAL A 35 -1.95 11.85 -14.80
C VAL A 35 -1.54 10.40 -15.04
N ASP A 36 -1.71 9.90 -16.25
CA ASP A 36 -1.26 8.57 -16.67
C ASP A 36 0.25 8.37 -16.48
N ALA A 37 1.05 9.35 -16.90
CA ALA A 37 2.48 9.32 -16.70
C ALA A 37 2.86 9.33 -15.20
N LEU A 38 2.17 10.13 -14.39
CA LEU A 38 2.36 10.14 -12.94
C LEU A 38 2.07 8.77 -12.33
N GLN A 39 0.96 8.15 -12.66
CA GLN A 39 0.56 6.84 -12.12
C GLN A 39 1.50 5.73 -12.59
N LYS A 40 1.74 5.62 -13.90
CA LYS A 40 2.42 4.47 -14.51
C LYS A 40 3.95 4.56 -14.39
N GLN A 41 4.52 5.76 -14.38
CA GLN A 41 5.97 5.94 -14.38
C GLN A 41 6.55 6.35 -13.03
N VAL A 42 5.81 7.15 -12.26
CA VAL A 42 6.29 7.66 -10.98
C VAL A 42 5.78 6.81 -9.82
N LEU A 43 4.46 6.68 -9.67
CA LEU A 43 3.88 5.99 -8.52
C LEU A 43 4.05 4.47 -8.59
N SER A 44 4.16 3.88 -9.79
CA SER A 44 4.41 2.45 -9.95
C SER A 44 5.64 1.94 -9.19
N VAL A 45 6.64 2.79 -8.98
CA VAL A 45 7.84 2.45 -8.20
C VAL A 45 7.49 2.12 -6.74
N LEU A 46 6.49 2.82 -6.18
CA LEU A 46 6.04 2.64 -4.80
C LEU A 46 5.27 1.33 -4.63
N TRP A 47 4.71 0.78 -5.70
CA TRP A 47 3.89 -0.44 -5.62
C TRP A 47 4.70 -1.73 -5.67
N LEU A 48 5.99 -1.63 -6.02
CA LEU A 48 6.86 -2.79 -6.12
C LEU A 48 7.01 -3.49 -4.76
N GLY A 49 6.52 -4.72 -4.68
CA GLY A 49 6.60 -5.53 -3.46
C GLY A 49 5.81 -4.97 -2.27
N ALA A 50 4.82 -4.12 -2.50
CA ALA A 50 4.03 -3.44 -1.46
C ALA A 50 3.57 -4.35 -0.31
N PRO A 51 3.00 -5.55 -0.54
CA PRO A 51 2.56 -6.42 0.56
C PRO A 51 3.68 -6.84 1.52
N ALA A 52 4.92 -6.80 1.07
CA ALA A 52 6.07 -7.22 1.88
C ALA A 52 6.59 -6.12 2.83
N TRP A 53 6.36 -4.85 2.53
CA TRP A 53 6.95 -3.75 3.29
C TRP A 53 5.93 -2.73 3.82
N PHE A 54 4.78 -2.56 3.16
CA PHE A 54 3.83 -1.50 3.49
C PHE A 54 3.23 -1.62 4.89
N CYS A 55 3.06 -2.83 5.41
CA CYS A 55 2.55 -3.08 6.76
C CYS A 55 3.50 -2.62 7.89
N GLN A 56 4.79 -2.44 7.58
CA GLN A 56 5.83 -2.12 8.56
C GLN A 56 6.25 -0.65 8.57
N ILE A 57 5.68 0.17 7.70
CA ILE A 57 6.04 1.58 7.58
C ILE A 57 5.41 2.42 8.68
N THR A 58 6.11 3.46 9.06
CA THR A 58 5.65 4.46 10.03
C THR A 58 4.62 5.40 9.41
N GLU A 59 3.89 6.13 10.25
CA GLU A 59 2.95 7.14 9.80
C GLU A 59 3.66 8.28 9.02
N GLN A 60 4.88 8.61 9.41
CA GLN A 60 5.67 9.61 8.67
C GLN A 60 6.00 9.13 7.26
N GLU A 61 6.40 7.87 7.09
CA GLU A 61 6.67 7.28 5.78
C GLU A 61 5.40 7.22 4.90
N ARG A 62 4.22 6.99 5.49
CA ARG A 62 2.93 7.09 4.79
C ARG A 62 2.71 8.49 4.23
N LYS A 63 2.94 9.52 5.04
CA LYS A 63 2.86 10.92 4.61
C LYS A 63 3.85 11.25 3.51
N ASP A 64 5.06 10.71 3.56
CA ASP A 64 6.07 10.92 2.53
C ASP A 64 5.69 10.26 1.19
N ILE A 65 5.06 9.08 1.24
CA ILE A 65 4.49 8.42 0.06
C ILE A 65 3.39 9.27 -0.58
N ASP A 66 2.42 9.75 0.21
CA ASP A 66 1.33 10.60 -0.30
C ASP A 66 1.86 11.94 -0.81
N ARG A 67 2.95 12.45 -0.22
CA ARG A 67 3.61 13.67 -0.67
C ARG A 67 4.16 13.56 -2.09
N VAL A 68 4.59 12.38 -2.54
CA VAL A 68 5.01 12.15 -3.94
C VAL A 68 3.86 12.47 -4.90
N ALA A 69 2.67 11.91 -4.65
CA ALA A 69 1.50 12.21 -5.48
C ALA A 69 1.09 13.68 -5.40
N LYS A 70 1.11 14.26 -4.19
CA LYS A 70 0.81 15.68 -3.98
C LYS A 70 1.71 16.60 -4.82
N VAL A 71 3.01 16.31 -4.86
CA VAL A 71 3.95 17.07 -5.70
C VAL A 71 3.66 16.85 -7.19
N GLY A 72 3.40 15.61 -7.61
CA GLY A 72 3.04 15.30 -9.00
C GLY A 72 1.80 16.05 -9.47
N LEU A 73 0.72 16.00 -8.68
CA LEU A 73 -0.52 16.71 -8.99
C LEU A 73 -0.34 18.23 -8.99
N ARG A 74 0.48 18.76 -8.09
CA ARG A 74 0.83 20.18 -8.10
C ARG A 74 1.57 20.60 -9.38
N ILE A 75 2.42 19.75 -9.92
CA ILE A 75 3.08 19.98 -11.20
C ILE A 75 2.06 19.95 -12.34
N ILE A 76 1.13 18.96 -12.35
CA ILE A 76 0.12 18.78 -13.40
C ILE A 76 -0.83 19.98 -13.44
N PHE A 77 -1.49 20.28 -12.32
CA PHE A 77 -2.52 21.33 -12.28
C PHE A 77 -1.95 22.77 -12.20
N GLY A 78 -0.71 22.93 -11.70
CA GLY A 78 -0.05 24.25 -11.63
C GLY A 78 -0.91 25.29 -10.90
N ARG A 79 -1.35 26.33 -11.62
CA ARG A 79 -2.19 27.41 -11.08
C ARG A 79 -3.59 26.95 -10.63
N PHE A 80 -4.10 25.89 -11.21
CA PHE A 80 -5.43 25.32 -10.88
C PHE A 80 -5.38 24.33 -9.72
N TYR A 81 -4.26 24.21 -9.03
CA TYR A 81 -4.14 23.31 -7.88
C TYR A 81 -4.84 23.90 -6.65
N SER A 82 -6.03 23.39 -6.32
CA SER A 82 -6.90 23.84 -5.22
C SER A 82 -6.76 23.02 -3.92
N GLY A 83 -5.77 22.14 -3.83
CA GLY A 83 -5.57 21.25 -2.70
C GLY A 83 -5.37 19.80 -3.11
N PHE A 84 -4.87 18.98 -2.18
CA PHE A 84 -4.52 17.59 -2.51
C PHE A 84 -5.76 16.74 -2.81
N GLU A 85 -6.80 16.83 -1.97
CA GLU A 85 -8.03 16.06 -2.12
C GLU A 85 -8.77 16.43 -3.43
N ASN A 86 -8.93 17.72 -3.69
CA ASN A 86 -9.57 18.17 -4.92
C ASN A 86 -8.79 17.76 -6.18
N ALA A 87 -7.45 17.81 -6.10
CA ALA A 87 -6.60 17.37 -7.20
C ALA A 87 -6.67 15.85 -7.44
N LEU A 88 -6.83 15.04 -6.39
CA LEU A 88 -7.07 13.61 -6.50
C LEU A 88 -8.41 13.32 -7.19
N LEU A 89 -9.48 14.01 -6.79
CA LEU A 89 -10.80 13.89 -7.42
C LEU A 89 -10.76 14.29 -8.89
N ALA A 90 -10.15 15.44 -9.21
CA ALA A 90 -10.03 15.91 -10.60
C ALA A 90 -9.18 14.97 -11.47
N ALA A 91 -8.19 14.31 -10.89
CA ALA A 91 -7.34 13.29 -11.54
C ALA A 91 -7.97 11.89 -11.53
N GLN A 92 -9.13 11.69 -10.89
CA GLN A 92 -9.76 10.38 -10.65
C GLN A 92 -8.77 9.37 -10.01
N MET A 93 -7.95 9.84 -9.08
CA MET A 93 -6.94 9.06 -8.39
C MET A 93 -7.32 8.82 -6.94
N ARG A 94 -6.96 7.65 -6.41
CA ARG A 94 -6.96 7.39 -4.96
C ARG A 94 -5.62 7.81 -4.36
N LYS A 95 -5.58 8.05 -3.06
CA LYS A 95 -4.32 8.27 -2.35
C LYS A 95 -3.38 7.07 -2.55
N PRO A 96 -2.08 7.29 -2.76
CA PRO A 96 -1.11 6.20 -2.87
C PRO A 96 -1.16 5.22 -1.71
N THR A 97 -1.28 5.71 -0.47
CA THR A 97 -1.39 4.87 0.74
C THR A 97 -2.63 3.98 0.73
N GLU A 98 -3.79 4.47 0.27
CA GLU A 98 -5.01 3.68 0.12
C GLU A 98 -4.86 2.60 -0.98
N GLN A 99 -4.18 2.94 -2.08
CA GLN A 99 -3.90 1.97 -3.14
C GLN A 99 -2.98 0.85 -2.65
N LEU A 100 -1.94 1.19 -1.88
CA LEU A 100 -1.02 0.23 -1.27
C LEU A 100 -1.73 -0.68 -0.26
N ALA A 101 -2.61 -0.12 0.57
CA ALA A 101 -3.45 -0.90 1.50
C ALA A 101 -4.34 -1.89 0.73
N GLY A 102 -5.06 -1.43 -0.28
CA GLY A 102 -5.90 -2.29 -1.12
C GLY A 102 -5.13 -3.36 -1.89
N MET A 103 -3.89 -3.09 -2.30
CA MET A 103 -3.01 -4.11 -2.91
C MET A 103 -2.61 -5.18 -1.88
N THR A 104 -2.30 -4.77 -0.65
CA THR A 104 -1.95 -5.67 0.45
C THR A 104 -3.14 -6.56 0.81
N GLU A 105 -4.35 -6.01 0.88
CA GLU A 105 -5.58 -6.78 1.12
C GLU A 105 -5.87 -7.81 0.03
N ARG A 106 -5.75 -7.41 -1.25
CA ARG A 106 -5.93 -8.33 -2.39
C ARG A 106 -4.89 -9.44 -2.38
N PHE A 107 -3.65 -9.10 -2.03
CA PHE A 107 -2.60 -10.10 -1.89
C PHE A 107 -2.92 -11.06 -0.74
N ALA A 108 -3.38 -10.57 0.42
CA ALA A 108 -3.79 -11.40 1.54
C ALA A 108 -4.88 -12.40 1.16
N ALA A 109 -5.94 -11.92 0.49
CA ALA A 109 -7.03 -12.77 0.02
C ALA A 109 -6.54 -13.84 -0.97
N LYS A 110 -5.68 -13.46 -1.93
CA LYS A 110 -5.10 -14.39 -2.90
C LYS A 110 -4.13 -15.38 -2.24
N ALA A 111 -3.35 -14.94 -1.27
CA ALA A 111 -2.43 -15.79 -0.54
C ALA A 111 -3.18 -16.87 0.28
N ALA A 112 -4.29 -16.47 0.92
CA ALA A 112 -5.13 -17.39 1.69
C ALA A 112 -5.78 -18.50 0.82
N SER A 113 -6.09 -18.19 -0.44
CA SER A 113 -6.68 -19.18 -1.37
C SER A 113 -5.63 -20.02 -2.10
N SER A 114 -4.35 -19.72 -1.99
CA SER A 114 -3.27 -20.35 -2.76
C SER A 114 -2.56 -21.44 -1.95
N ASN A 115 -2.47 -22.65 -2.51
CA ASN A 115 -1.70 -23.75 -1.90
C ASN A 115 -0.21 -23.43 -1.71
N LYS A 116 0.35 -22.52 -2.52
CA LYS A 116 1.75 -22.11 -2.41
C LYS A 116 2.06 -21.40 -1.10
N PHE A 117 1.08 -20.68 -0.55
CA PHE A 117 1.23 -19.89 0.66
C PHE A 117 0.53 -20.52 1.87
N SER A 118 -0.08 -21.72 1.71
CA SER A 118 -0.80 -22.42 2.79
C SER A 118 0.05 -22.61 4.06
N LYS A 119 1.38 -22.77 3.89
CA LYS A 119 2.31 -22.90 5.01
C LYS A 119 2.55 -21.61 5.81
N TRP A 120 2.17 -20.45 5.27
CA TRP A 120 2.29 -19.16 5.96
C TRP A 120 1.17 -18.94 6.96
N PHE A 121 0.01 -19.57 6.70
CA PHE A 121 -1.18 -19.42 7.51
C PHE A 121 -1.45 -20.77 8.18
N GLN A 122 -1.27 -20.82 9.50
CA GLN A 122 -1.59 -22.02 10.25
C GLN A 122 -3.10 -22.06 10.48
N PRO A 123 -3.80 -23.16 10.12
CA PRO A 123 -5.20 -23.31 10.43
C PRO A 123 -5.38 -23.28 11.94
N GLU A 124 -6.50 -22.70 12.38
CA GLU A 124 -6.83 -22.67 13.79
C GLU A 124 -6.88 -24.11 14.33
N ARG A 125 -6.11 -24.38 15.39
CA ARG A 125 -6.18 -25.70 16.06
C ARG A 125 -7.60 -25.85 16.54
N LYS A 126 -8.32 -26.86 16.02
CA LYS A 126 -9.64 -27.26 16.55
C LYS A 126 -9.46 -27.48 18.04
N LYS A 127 -9.88 -26.53 18.86
CA LYS A 127 -9.99 -26.76 20.31
C LYS A 127 -10.99 -27.87 20.47
N THR A 128 -10.51 -29.00 20.92
CA THR A 128 -11.36 -30.15 21.30
C THR A 128 -12.29 -29.62 22.37
N ILE A 129 -13.57 -29.47 22.02
CA ILE A 129 -14.70 -29.31 22.91
C ILE A 129 -14.69 -28.04 23.81
N ASP A 130 -15.28 -26.97 23.30
CA ASP A 130 -16.22 -26.20 24.10
C ASP A 130 -17.37 -25.70 23.21
N THR A 131 -18.51 -26.36 23.34
CA THR A 131 -19.77 -26.14 22.63
C THR A 131 -20.49 -24.89 23.11
N ARG A 132 -19.79 -23.74 23.23
CA ARG A 132 -20.42 -22.45 23.47
C ARG A 132 -20.10 -21.51 22.33
N ASN A 133 -21.04 -21.43 21.39
CA ASN A 133 -21.29 -20.34 20.44
C ASN A 133 -20.23 -19.24 20.39
N SER A 134 -19.11 -19.49 19.77
CA SER A 134 -18.24 -18.42 19.30
C SER A 134 -18.68 -18.02 17.90
N LYS A 135 -19.42 -16.92 17.77
CA LYS A 135 -19.85 -16.33 16.50
C LYS A 135 -18.68 -15.79 15.65
N ASN A 136 -17.44 -15.90 16.13
CA ASN A 136 -16.21 -15.49 15.47
C ASN A 136 -15.18 -16.61 15.52
N SER A 137 -15.39 -17.68 14.73
CA SER A 137 -14.30 -18.62 14.46
C SER A 137 -13.28 -17.95 13.55
N GLN A 138 -12.14 -17.58 14.09
CA GLN A 138 -11.02 -17.09 13.29
C GLN A 138 -10.56 -18.20 12.34
N LYS A 139 -10.43 -17.89 11.07
CA LYS A 139 -10.05 -18.86 10.04
C LYS A 139 -8.62 -19.37 10.22
N TYR A 140 -7.75 -18.54 10.76
CA TYR A 140 -6.35 -18.85 10.99
C TYR A 140 -5.92 -18.46 12.40
N GLU A 141 -4.99 -19.22 12.98
CA GLU A 141 -4.42 -18.92 14.28
C GLU A 141 -3.66 -17.58 14.26
N ASN A 142 -3.95 -16.71 15.23
CA ASN A 142 -3.21 -15.46 15.36
C ASN A 142 -1.76 -15.76 15.75
N VAL A 143 -0.84 -15.20 14.98
CA VAL A 143 0.60 -15.36 15.26
C VAL A 143 0.95 -14.51 16.49
N PRO A 144 1.39 -15.13 17.61
CA PRO A 144 1.74 -14.39 18.82
C PRO A 144 2.92 -13.45 18.54
N ALA A 145 2.71 -12.16 18.74
CA ALA A 145 3.73 -11.15 18.52
C ALA A 145 4.24 -10.60 19.85
N ARG A 146 5.51 -10.85 20.17
CA ARG A 146 6.16 -10.33 21.38
C ARG A 146 6.45 -8.83 21.31
N THR A 147 6.55 -8.28 20.12
CA THR A 147 6.83 -6.85 19.89
C THR A 147 5.83 -6.28 18.88
N ALA A 148 5.49 -4.99 19.03
CA ALA A 148 4.62 -4.29 18.06
C ALA A 148 5.16 -4.37 16.64
N ARG A 149 6.48 -4.27 16.47
CA ARG A 149 7.15 -4.39 15.18
C ARG A 149 6.96 -5.76 14.53
N TYR A 150 7.01 -6.84 15.31
CA TYR A 150 6.76 -8.17 14.78
C TYR A 150 5.28 -8.37 14.44
N GLY A 151 4.35 -7.84 15.24
CA GLY A 151 2.92 -7.87 14.95
C GLY A 151 2.55 -7.16 13.63
N GLN A 152 3.35 -6.16 13.24
CA GLN A 152 3.21 -5.44 11.97
C GLN A 152 3.98 -6.12 10.81
N SER A 153 4.70 -7.21 11.05
CA SER A 153 5.39 -7.93 9.97
C SER A 153 4.37 -8.58 9.00
N PRO A 154 4.77 -8.90 7.76
CA PRO A 154 3.82 -9.32 6.72
C PRO A 154 2.88 -10.46 7.12
N ILE A 155 3.40 -11.54 7.71
CA ILE A 155 2.59 -12.72 8.04
C ILE A 155 1.52 -12.41 9.10
N PRO A 156 1.84 -11.89 10.31
CA PRO A 156 0.83 -11.50 11.29
C PRO A 156 -0.18 -10.48 10.75
N HIS A 157 0.30 -9.50 10.01
CA HIS A 157 -0.57 -8.47 9.43
C HIS A 157 -1.57 -9.05 8.41
N LEU A 158 -1.11 -9.90 7.48
CA LEU A 158 -1.96 -10.58 6.50
C LEU A 158 -2.96 -11.53 7.19
N THR A 159 -2.54 -12.23 8.24
CA THR A 159 -3.42 -13.10 9.04
C THR A 159 -4.55 -12.28 9.65
N ASN A 160 -4.25 -11.13 10.24
CA ASN A 160 -5.25 -10.23 10.80
C ASN A 160 -6.24 -9.71 9.74
N ILE A 161 -5.76 -9.32 8.56
CA ILE A 161 -6.63 -8.90 7.44
C ILE A 161 -7.58 -10.02 7.02
N ILE A 162 -7.11 -11.27 6.97
CA ILE A 162 -7.92 -12.40 6.55
C ILE A 162 -8.98 -12.74 7.61
N ASN A 163 -8.62 -12.68 8.89
CA ASN A 163 -9.53 -12.97 10.00
C ASN A 163 -10.58 -11.88 10.24
N SER A 164 -10.36 -10.65 9.74
CA SER A 164 -11.29 -9.53 9.89
C SER A 164 -12.40 -9.48 8.84
N LYS A 165 -12.35 -10.37 7.86
CA LYS A 165 -13.37 -10.53 6.79
C LYS A 165 -14.24 -11.75 7.04
#